data_da55bc8897a6cb540f2c7312c7f48059
#
_entry.id   da55bc8897a6cb540f2c7312c7f48059
#
_cell.length_a   1.000
_cell.length_b   1.000
_cell.length_c   1.000
_cell.angle_alpha   90.00
_cell.angle_beta   90.00
_cell.angle_gamma   90.00
#
_symmetry.space_group_name_H-M   'P 1'
#
loop_
_entity.id
_entity.type
_entity.pdbx_description
1 polymer ?
#
loop_
_entity_poly.entity_id
_entity_poly.type
_entity_poly.pdbx_seq_one_letter_code
_entity_poly.pdbx_strand_id
1 'polypeptide(L)'
;MTANHLNTKIREFILEKFPLARKRQLQDTDALLETGILDSLGVLDLVGYVEQTFSIVVGDEELVPENFQSVDTLASYVQRKTNERLVT
;
A
#
# COMPACT_ATOMS: atom_id res chain seq x y z
N MET A 1 -8.77 1.79 -15.62
CA MET A 1 -8.64 1.85 -14.52
C MET A 1 -8.07 0.98 -13.47
N THR A 2 -7.02 0.26 -13.82
CA THR A 2 -6.34 -0.61 -12.88
C THR A 2 -5.79 0.17 -11.69
N ALA A 3 -5.17 1.32 -11.95
CA ALA A 3 -4.56 2.11 -10.87
C ALA A 3 -5.61 2.60 -9.89
N ASN A 4 -6.76 3.09 -10.38
CA ASN A 4 -7.81 3.55 -9.48
C ASN A 4 -8.37 2.41 -8.64
N HIS A 5 -8.47 1.23 -9.22
CA HIS A 5 -8.94 0.06 -8.51
C HIS A 5 -7.97 -0.33 -7.38
N LEU A 6 -6.67 -0.28 -7.67
CA LEU A 6 -5.66 -0.57 -6.67
C LEU A 6 -5.70 0.44 -5.54
N ASN A 7 -5.81 1.72 -5.88
CA ASN A 7 -5.88 2.78 -4.87
C ASN A 7 -7.05 2.54 -3.93
N THR A 8 -8.21 2.23 -4.50
CA THR A 8 -9.42 2.02 -3.71
C THR A 8 -9.23 0.85 -2.74
N LYS A 9 -8.73 -0.27 -3.22
CA LYS A 9 -8.56 -1.45 -2.37
C LYS A 9 -7.56 -1.19 -1.25
N ILE A 10 -6.45 -0.56 -1.57
CA ILE A 10 -5.42 -0.26 -0.58
C ILE A 10 -5.95 0.72 0.46
N ARG A 11 -6.62 1.78 0.00
CA ARG A 11 -7.17 2.78 0.91
C ARG A 11 -8.21 2.16 1.85
N GLU A 12 -9.08 1.31 1.32
CA GLU A 12 -10.09 0.67 2.13
C GLU A 12 -9.50 -0.21 3.21
N PHE A 13 -8.44 -0.94 2.87
CA PHE A 13 -7.76 -1.76 3.87
C PHE A 13 -7.17 -0.89 4.97
N ILE A 14 -6.50 0.21 4.59
CA ILE A 14 -5.89 1.10 5.57
C ILE A 14 -6.96 1.73 6.46
N LEU A 15 -8.06 2.17 5.87
CA LEU A 15 -9.14 2.77 6.63
C LEU A 15 -9.75 1.78 7.62
N GLU A 16 -9.82 0.51 7.23
CA GLU A 16 -10.39 -0.51 8.08
C GLU A 16 -9.47 -0.89 9.23
N LYS A 17 -8.18 -1.01 8.95
CA LYS A 17 -7.21 -1.55 9.91
C LYS A 17 -6.58 -0.49 10.81
N PHE A 18 -6.53 0.75 10.37
CA PHE A 18 -5.77 1.79 11.09
C PHE A 18 -6.69 2.94 11.44
N PRO A 19 -7.13 3.01 12.72
CA PRO A 19 -8.11 4.03 13.13
C PRO A 19 -7.65 5.46 12.85
N LEU A 20 -6.34 5.72 12.92
CA LEU A 20 -5.83 7.06 12.68
C LEU A 20 -6.12 7.51 11.25
N ALA A 21 -6.16 6.56 10.31
CA ALA A 21 -6.48 6.89 8.93
C ALA A 21 -7.89 7.46 8.80
N ARG A 22 -8.83 6.89 9.54
CA ARG A 22 -10.21 7.38 9.54
C ARG A 22 -10.30 8.76 10.16
N LYS A 23 -9.57 8.99 11.25
CA LYS A 23 -9.58 10.28 11.92
C LYS A 23 -9.03 11.38 11.04
N ARG A 24 -8.03 11.06 10.22
CA ARG A 24 -7.37 12.05 9.38
C ARG A 24 -8.02 12.20 8.01
N GLN A 25 -9.08 11.45 7.73
CA GLN A 25 -9.74 11.50 6.42
C GLN A 25 -8.72 11.26 5.30
N LEU A 26 -8.13 10.07 5.33
CA LEU A 26 -7.02 9.69 4.47
C LEU A 26 -7.24 10.02 2.99
N GLN A 27 -6.27 10.72 2.43
CA GLN A 27 -6.19 10.96 0.99
C GLN A 27 -5.11 10.09 0.38
N ASP A 28 -5.21 9.81 -0.92
CA ASP A 28 -4.25 8.92 -1.58
C ASP A 28 -2.83 9.48 -1.58
N THR A 29 -2.68 10.79 -1.42
CA THR A 29 -1.36 11.44 -1.41
C THR A 29 -0.82 11.67 -0.01
N ASP A 30 -1.56 11.34 1.03
CA ASP A 30 -1.11 11.55 2.41
C ASP A 30 0.09 10.69 2.74
N ALA A 31 1.03 11.26 3.50
CA ALA A 31 2.23 10.56 3.93
C ALA A 31 1.88 9.60 5.05
N LEU A 32 1.88 8.31 4.77
CA LEU A 32 1.42 7.31 5.72
C LEU A 32 2.36 7.14 6.91
N LEU A 33 3.65 7.17 6.66
CA LEU A 33 4.64 6.95 7.72
C LEU A 33 4.87 8.21 8.54
N GLU A 34 4.96 9.35 7.87
CA GLU A 34 5.25 10.61 8.56
C GLU A 34 4.10 11.06 9.46
N THR A 35 2.87 10.76 9.05
CA THR A 35 1.71 11.13 9.87
C THR A 35 1.43 10.14 10.99
N GLY A 36 2.13 9.00 11.00
CA GLY A 36 1.91 7.98 12.01
C GLY A 36 0.75 7.05 11.73
N ILE A 37 0.11 7.18 10.57
CA ILE A 37 -0.95 6.25 10.17
C ILE A 37 -0.39 4.84 10.10
N LEU A 38 0.80 4.67 9.53
CA LEU A 38 1.52 3.40 9.52
C LEU A 38 2.75 3.47 10.38
N ASP A 39 2.98 2.44 11.18
CA ASP A 39 4.25 2.22 11.86
C ASP A 39 4.88 0.94 11.29
N SER A 40 5.97 0.48 11.89
CA SER A 40 6.69 -0.69 11.39
C SER A 40 5.81 -1.93 11.32
N LEU A 41 4.97 -2.14 12.34
CA LEU A 41 4.07 -3.29 12.35
C LEU A 41 2.98 -3.11 11.31
N GLY A 42 2.49 -1.88 11.16
CA GLY A 42 1.46 -1.59 10.16
C GLY A 42 1.96 -1.85 8.74
N VAL A 43 3.24 -1.54 8.47
CA VAL A 43 3.82 -1.83 7.17
C VAL A 43 3.80 -3.33 6.89
N LEU A 44 4.13 -4.15 7.88
CA LEU A 44 4.10 -5.59 7.70
C LEU A 44 2.69 -6.11 7.44
N ASP A 45 1.70 -5.57 8.13
CA ASP A 45 0.30 -5.92 7.88
C ASP A 45 -0.09 -5.57 6.44
N LEU A 46 0.32 -4.39 6.00
CA LEU A 46 0.00 -3.92 4.66
C LEU A 46 0.69 -4.78 3.60
N VAL A 47 1.94 -5.19 3.86
CA VAL A 47 2.66 -6.08 2.96
C VAL A 47 1.89 -7.40 2.81
N GLY A 48 1.47 -7.99 3.92
CA GLY A 48 0.69 -9.23 3.87
C GLY A 48 -0.59 -9.07 3.06
N TYR A 49 -1.25 -7.93 3.22
CA TYR A 49 -2.48 -7.67 2.48
C TYR A 49 -2.23 -7.59 0.97
N VAL A 50 -1.22 -6.83 0.55
CA VAL A 50 -0.98 -6.67 -0.89
C VAL A 50 -0.46 -7.96 -1.51
N GLU A 51 0.33 -8.74 -0.78
CA GLU A 51 0.80 -10.02 -1.29
C GLU A 51 -0.35 -10.98 -1.54
N GLN A 52 -1.26 -11.07 -0.59
CA GLN A 52 -2.41 -11.96 -0.71
C GLN A 52 -3.42 -11.48 -1.74
N THR A 53 -3.73 -10.19 -1.69
CA THR A 53 -4.81 -9.64 -2.51
C THR A 53 -4.42 -9.56 -3.98
N PHE A 54 -3.17 -9.22 -4.26
CA PHE A 54 -2.72 -8.99 -5.64
C PHE A 54 -1.78 -10.07 -6.15
N SER A 55 -1.55 -11.10 -5.35
CA SER A 55 -0.73 -12.27 -5.73
C SER A 55 0.68 -11.87 -6.16
N ILE A 56 1.31 -11.02 -5.36
CA ILE A 56 2.68 -10.58 -5.60
C ILE A 56 3.55 -10.99 -4.42
N VAL A 57 4.87 -10.92 -4.61
CA VAL A 57 5.84 -11.16 -3.54
C VAL A 57 6.66 -9.89 -3.36
N VAL A 58 6.67 -9.39 -2.12
CA VAL A 58 7.45 -8.19 -1.78
C VAL A 58 8.81 -8.64 -1.26
N GLY A 59 9.86 -8.33 -2.02
CA GLY A 59 11.21 -8.69 -1.62
C GLY A 59 11.71 -7.79 -0.50
N ASP A 60 12.70 -8.30 0.24
CA ASP A 60 13.26 -7.54 1.36
C ASP A 60 13.80 -6.20 0.91
N GLU A 61 14.42 -6.16 -0.26
CA GLU A 61 14.99 -4.93 -0.79
C GLU A 61 13.91 -3.93 -1.22
N GLU A 62 12.68 -4.37 -1.30
CA GLU A 62 11.55 -3.50 -1.68
C GLU A 62 10.82 -2.96 -0.47
N LEU A 63 11.18 -3.41 0.72
CA LEU A 63 10.60 -2.92 1.97
C LEU A 63 11.30 -1.61 2.37
N VAL A 64 11.09 -0.59 1.57
CA VAL A 64 11.71 0.72 1.78
C VAL A 64 10.61 1.76 1.92
N PRO A 65 10.86 2.83 2.69
CA PRO A 65 9.83 3.83 2.93
C PRO A 65 9.25 4.43 1.65
N GLU A 66 10.06 4.54 0.62
CA GLU A 66 9.61 5.12 -0.64
C GLU A 66 8.43 4.38 -1.25
N ASN A 67 8.37 3.06 -1.05
CA ASN A 67 7.28 2.26 -1.62
C ASN A 67 6.00 2.34 -0.80
N PHE A 68 6.10 2.78 0.46
CA PHE A 68 4.97 2.82 1.38
C PHE A 68 4.64 4.23 1.84
N GLN A 69 5.07 5.21 1.07
CA GLN A 69 4.93 6.61 1.46
C GLN A 69 3.47 7.08 1.43
N SER A 70 2.70 6.60 0.46
CA SER A 70 1.30 6.98 0.33
C SER A 70 0.54 5.87 -0.38
N VAL A 71 -0.79 5.98 -0.42
CA VAL A 71 -1.61 5.04 -1.18
C VAL A 71 -1.20 5.07 -2.66
N ASP A 72 -1.00 6.27 -3.21
CA ASP A 72 -0.58 6.40 -4.60
C ASP A 72 0.74 5.69 -4.87
N THR A 73 1.72 5.89 -4.00
CA THR A 73 3.04 5.29 -4.17
C THR A 73 2.95 3.77 -4.09
N LEU A 74 2.20 3.27 -3.13
CA LEU A 74 2.05 1.82 -2.97
C LEU A 74 1.29 1.22 -4.14
N ALA A 75 0.26 1.90 -4.62
CA ALA A 75 -0.48 1.41 -5.79
C ALA A 75 0.41 1.33 -7.01
N SER A 76 1.27 2.33 -7.21
CA SER A 76 2.22 2.31 -8.32
C SER A 76 3.17 1.13 -8.20
N TYR A 77 3.67 0.88 -7.00
CA TYR A 77 4.54 -0.26 -6.75
C TYR A 77 3.84 -1.58 -7.07
N VAL A 78 2.62 -1.75 -6.57
CA VAL A 78 1.84 -2.96 -6.83
C VAL A 78 1.60 -3.13 -8.33
N GLN A 79 1.28 -2.04 -9.01
CA GLN A 79 1.05 -2.08 -10.46
C GLN A 79 2.28 -2.60 -11.19
N ARG A 80 3.46 -2.11 -10.83
CA ARG A 80 4.72 -2.57 -11.46
C ARG A 80 4.94 -4.05 -11.20
N LYS A 81 4.69 -4.51 -9.97
CA LYS A 81 4.91 -5.91 -9.64
C LYS A 81 3.96 -6.82 -10.39
N THR A 82 2.69 -6.44 -10.53
CA THR A 82 1.75 -7.26 -11.26
C THR A 82 2.09 -7.27 -12.74
N ASN A 83 2.56 -6.16 -13.29
CA ASN A 83 2.98 -6.12 -14.70
C ASN A 83 4.17 -7.01 -14.94
N GLU A 84 5.15 -7.00 -14.03
CA GLU A 84 6.32 -7.88 -14.14
C GLU A 84 5.91 -9.34 -14.16
N ARG A 85 4.96 -9.70 -13.30
CA ARG A 85 4.50 -11.08 -13.22
C ARG A 85 3.80 -11.50 -14.50
N LEU A 86 3.04 -10.60 -15.11
CA LEU A 86 2.34 -10.91 -16.35
C LEU A 86 3.28 -11.05 -17.53
N VAL A 87 4.39 -10.31 -17.52
CA VAL A 87 5.36 -10.35 -18.62
C VAL A 87 6.20 -11.62 -18.57
N THR A 88 6.53 -12.09 -17.39
CA THR A 88 7.33 -13.31 -17.26
C THR A 88 6.45 -14.54 -17.32
#